data_0b548715d7981fdeb20f82d76a704d10
#
_entry.id   0b548715d7981fdeb20f82d76a704d10
#
_cell.length_a   1.000
_cell.length_b   1.000
_cell.length_c   1.000
_cell.angle_alpha   90.00
_cell.angle_beta   90.00
_cell.angle_gamma   90.00
#
_symmetry.space_group_name_H-M   'P 1'
#
loop_
_entity.id
_entity.type
_entity.pdbx_description
1 polymer ?
#
loop_
_entity_poly.entity_id
_entity_poly.type
_entity_poly.pdbx_seq_one_letter_code
_entity_poly.pdbx_strand_id
1 'polypeptide(L)'
;MRLSKKLVIAALGSATLVLNPLAALAAGPTIEDTDGPLVRIAISDTLNCSINYKGDKYNEFYNDKSAQDPADCGTFLAVGSELFGPGELNSRQARSMSAIAWTPVSQSKSGTGTQADPWVLTTVVRGGGFEITQTDTYSTGNEFYTTTSSVKNISDAAQDFTLYHAADCYLQDDDYGFGEYDANTGTVICRAKDSETGAHTDRGRVEQFVPTTAGSNYYYSSYNEVWGKLKDRAPLPNKLERADSNRDNCMALSWTRTLEPNTTADYSLITSFSPKGQVALSSATCAVAQPGADSTATRTIGVTITNPNPDVKSVQTVIATLSDDATYVPQSASGAPEPTVAGKVLTFKDLELPANGSVKFSFLITGSAAVTPLVKI
;
A
#
# COMPACT_ATOMS: atom_id res chain seq x y z
N MET A 1 -37.88 76.98 -38.33
CA MET A 1 -36.67 76.43 -37.67
C MET A 1 -37.07 75.19 -36.93
N ARG A 2 -36.84 73.98 -37.51
CA ARG A 2 -37.21 72.66 -36.92
C ARG A 2 -35.98 72.03 -36.33
N LEU A 3 -35.92 71.84 -35.00
CA LEU A 3 -34.90 71.04 -34.29
C LEU A 3 -35.29 69.56 -34.38
N SER A 4 -34.43 68.75 -34.99
CA SER A 4 -34.56 67.35 -35.00
C SER A 4 -33.83 66.73 -33.73
N LYS A 5 -34.59 66.03 -32.88
CA LYS A 5 -34.08 65.28 -31.76
C LYS A 5 -33.47 63.94 -32.27
N LYS A 6 -32.21 63.76 -32.10
CA LYS A 6 -31.55 62.44 -32.31
C LYS A 6 -31.75 61.57 -31.07
N LEU A 7 -32.43 60.48 -31.28
CA LEU A 7 -32.59 59.41 -30.28
C LEU A 7 -31.31 58.54 -30.23
N VAL A 8 -30.61 58.49 -29.08
CA VAL A 8 -29.51 57.60 -28.85
C VAL A 8 -30.07 56.37 -28.16
N ILE A 9 -30.05 55.23 -28.85
CA ILE A 9 -30.42 53.94 -28.28
C ILE A 9 -29.11 53.34 -27.67
N ALA A 10 -29.06 53.26 -26.33
CA ALA A 10 -28.02 52.52 -25.62
C ALA A 10 -28.39 51.03 -25.61
N ALA A 11 -27.62 50.23 -26.28
CA ALA A 11 -27.74 48.77 -26.22
C ALA A 11 -27.12 48.27 -24.90
N LEU A 12 -27.96 47.82 -23.96
CA LEU A 12 -27.51 47.07 -22.79
C LEU A 12 -27.15 45.63 -23.22
N GLY A 13 -25.87 45.34 -23.30
CA GLY A 13 -25.39 43.98 -23.48
C GLY A 13 -25.56 43.20 -22.15
N SER A 14 -26.48 42.25 -22.12
CA SER A 14 -26.60 41.29 -21.02
C SER A 14 -25.46 40.30 -21.09
N ALA A 15 -24.47 40.44 -20.22
CA ALA A 15 -23.45 39.40 -20.01
C ALA A 15 -24.11 38.27 -19.22
N THR A 16 -24.44 37.20 -19.88
CA THR A 16 -24.80 35.94 -19.22
C THR A 16 -23.54 35.34 -18.58
N LEU A 17 -23.43 35.45 -17.26
CA LEU A 17 -22.47 34.65 -16.49
C LEU A 17 -22.88 33.18 -16.64
N VAL A 18 -22.12 32.43 -17.42
CA VAL A 18 -22.18 30.97 -17.40
C VAL A 18 -21.50 30.53 -16.09
N LEU A 19 -22.27 30.33 -15.06
CA LEU A 19 -21.85 29.60 -13.87
C LEU A 19 -21.69 28.15 -14.31
N ASN A 20 -20.44 27.73 -14.59
CA ASN A 20 -20.12 26.30 -14.62
C ASN A 20 -20.50 25.76 -13.22
N PRO A 21 -21.41 24.76 -13.13
CA PRO A 21 -21.57 24.07 -11.86
C PRO A 21 -20.20 23.46 -11.52
N LEU A 22 -19.63 23.84 -10.38
CA LEU A 22 -18.61 22.99 -9.76
C LEU A 22 -19.30 21.62 -9.62
N ALA A 23 -18.88 20.66 -10.43
CA ALA A 23 -19.23 19.28 -10.19
C ALA A 23 -18.69 19.00 -8.78
N ALA A 24 -19.59 18.77 -7.83
CA ALA A 24 -19.20 18.16 -6.56
C ALA A 24 -18.50 16.89 -6.96
N LEU A 25 -17.20 16.78 -6.64
CA LEU A 25 -16.45 15.53 -6.80
C LEU A 25 -17.28 14.49 -6.06
N ALA A 26 -17.84 13.54 -6.80
CA ALA A 26 -18.50 12.40 -6.20
C ALA A 26 -17.44 11.71 -5.34
N ALA A 27 -17.78 11.39 -4.10
CA ALA A 27 -16.91 10.58 -3.26
C ALA A 27 -16.45 9.37 -4.07
N GLY A 28 -15.13 9.17 -4.14
CA GLY A 28 -14.54 8.07 -4.93
C GLY A 28 -15.10 6.72 -4.51
N PRO A 29 -14.92 5.69 -5.33
CA PRO A 29 -15.39 4.36 -5.00
C PRO A 29 -14.70 3.88 -3.70
N THR A 30 -15.49 3.32 -2.79
CA THR A 30 -15.02 2.70 -1.54
C THR A 30 -15.30 1.21 -1.56
N ILE A 31 -14.50 0.44 -0.84
CA ILE A 31 -14.84 -0.93 -0.47
C ILE A 31 -15.60 -0.84 0.85
N GLU A 32 -16.86 -1.27 0.82
CA GLU A 32 -17.70 -1.45 2.00
C GLU A 32 -17.88 -2.96 2.20
N ASP A 33 -17.51 -3.46 3.36
CA ASP A 33 -17.56 -4.89 3.70
C ASP A 33 -18.00 -5.08 5.15
N THR A 34 -19.27 -5.37 5.34
CA THR A 34 -19.83 -5.59 6.68
C THR A 34 -19.49 -6.94 7.27
N ASP A 35 -19.02 -7.88 6.48
CA ASP A 35 -18.73 -9.26 6.89
C ASP A 35 -17.26 -9.43 7.32
N GLY A 36 -16.39 -8.57 6.84
CA GLY A 36 -14.96 -8.59 7.16
C GLY A 36 -14.60 -7.80 8.42
N PRO A 37 -13.34 -7.91 8.88
CA PRO A 37 -12.79 -7.06 9.93
C PRO A 37 -12.56 -5.62 9.46
N LEU A 38 -12.13 -5.42 8.20
CA LEU A 38 -12.03 -4.09 7.59
C LEU A 38 -13.37 -3.75 6.94
N VAL A 39 -14.21 -3.01 7.68
CA VAL A 39 -15.58 -2.72 7.23
C VAL A 39 -15.64 -1.63 6.16
N ARG A 40 -14.59 -0.84 6.03
CA ARG A 40 -14.46 0.18 5.01
C ARG A 40 -12.99 0.40 4.64
N ILE A 41 -12.70 0.45 3.35
CA ILE A 41 -11.42 0.89 2.80
C ILE A 41 -11.73 1.96 1.76
N ALA A 42 -11.32 3.19 2.04
CA ALA A 42 -11.50 4.32 1.13
C ALA A 42 -10.14 4.89 0.76
N ILE A 43 -9.90 4.95 -0.54
CA ILE A 43 -8.76 5.65 -1.12
C ILE A 43 -9.34 6.81 -1.92
N SER A 44 -8.94 8.05 -1.62
CA SER A 44 -9.41 9.20 -2.36
C SER A 44 -8.79 9.26 -3.76
N ASP A 45 -9.34 10.10 -4.62
CA ASP A 45 -8.80 10.36 -5.95
C ASP A 45 -7.42 11.06 -5.94
N THR A 46 -6.97 11.50 -4.75
CA THR A 46 -5.64 12.04 -4.47
C THR A 46 -4.80 11.16 -3.55
N LEU A 47 -5.11 9.85 -3.44
CA LEU A 47 -4.36 8.86 -2.69
C LEU A 47 -4.32 9.08 -1.15
N ASN A 48 -5.33 9.73 -0.57
CA ASN A 48 -5.56 9.67 0.86
C ASN A 48 -6.15 8.30 1.22
N CYS A 49 -5.73 7.70 2.33
CA CYS A 49 -6.29 6.44 2.83
C CYS A 49 -7.07 6.63 4.12
N SER A 50 -8.23 6.00 4.20
CA SER A 50 -9.14 6.05 5.34
C SER A 50 -9.74 4.66 5.54
N ILE A 51 -9.42 4.03 6.67
CA ILE A 51 -9.72 2.63 6.92
C ILE A 51 -10.52 2.51 8.21
N ASN A 52 -11.61 1.73 8.18
CA ASN A 52 -12.39 1.46 9.37
C ASN A 52 -12.33 -0.03 9.74
N TYR A 53 -11.99 -0.28 10.98
CA TYR A 53 -12.00 -1.61 11.56
C TYR A 53 -13.32 -1.88 12.30
N LYS A 54 -13.77 -3.12 12.27
CA LYS A 54 -15.02 -3.54 12.91
C LYS A 54 -14.98 -3.35 14.43
N GLY A 55 -15.89 -2.55 14.94
CA GLY A 55 -16.00 -2.26 16.37
C GLY A 55 -15.38 -0.92 16.77
N ASP A 56 -14.56 -0.30 15.94
CA ASP A 56 -14.01 1.02 16.20
C ASP A 56 -14.94 2.12 15.70
N LYS A 57 -14.92 3.24 16.37
CA LYS A 57 -15.78 4.38 16.08
C LYS A 57 -15.22 5.26 14.97
N TYR A 58 -13.90 5.36 14.90
CA TYR A 58 -13.16 6.22 13.98
C TYR A 58 -12.35 5.41 12.97
N ASN A 59 -11.55 6.10 12.16
CA ASN A 59 -10.58 5.47 11.29
C ASN A 59 -9.41 4.89 12.09
N GLU A 60 -8.72 3.91 11.53
CA GLU A 60 -7.48 3.35 12.09
C GLU A 60 -6.30 4.32 11.94
N PHE A 61 -6.38 5.27 11.00
CA PHE A 61 -5.47 6.39 10.87
C PHE A 61 -6.12 7.66 11.41
N TYR A 62 -5.32 8.57 11.96
CA TYR A 62 -5.82 9.73 12.70
C TYR A 62 -6.90 10.50 11.94
N ASN A 63 -8.07 10.45 12.48
CA ASN A 63 -9.22 11.32 12.24
C ASN A 63 -10.22 11.14 13.39
N ASP A 64 -10.21 12.06 14.32
CA ASP A 64 -11.04 12.05 15.52
C ASP A 64 -12.47 12.59 15.30
N LYS A 65 -12.85 12.92 14.06
CA LYS A 65 -14.11 13.61 13.77
C LYS A 65 -15.18 12.69 13.20
N SER A 66 -14.81 11.89 12.22
CA SER A 66 -15.76 11.07 11.49
C SER A 66 -15.07 9.89 10.81
N ALA A 67 -15.70 8.73 10.84
CA ALA A 67 -15.24 7.54 10.11
C ALA A 67 -15.23 7.73 8.58
N GLN A 68 -15.87 8.76 8.03
CA GLN A 68 -15.93 9.04 6.59
C GLN A 68 -15.00 10.17 6.13
N ASP A 69 -14.48 10.98 7.06
CA ASP A 69 -13.58 12.07 6.68
C ASP A 69 -12.19 11.56 6.29
N PRO A 70 -11.40 12.32 5.50
CA PRO A 70 -10.02 11.99 5.22
C PRO A 70 -9.21 11.80 6.49
N ALA A 71 -8.35 10.79 6.51
CA ALA A 71 -7.43 10.52 7.61
C ALA A 71 -6.02 11.04 7.29
N ASP A 72 -5.14 11.08 8.27
CA ASP A 72 -3.73 11.38 8.08
C ASP A 72 -2.98 10.12 7.61
N CYS A 73 -3.27 9.73 6.37
CA CYS A 73 -2.68 8.59 5.68
C CYS A 73 -2.59 8.87 4.18
N GLY A 74 -1.55 8.36 3.51
CA GLY A 74 -1.49 8.45 2.07
C GLY A 74 -0.16 8.11 1.44
N THR A 75 -0.16 8.23 0.09
CA THR A 75 1.01 8.04 -0.76
C THR A 75 1.53 9.39 -1.25
N PHE A 76 2.83 9.62 -1.06
CA PHE A 76 3.51 10.87 -1.38
C PHE A 76 4.71 10.63 -2.28
N LEU A 77 5.11 11.65 -3.05
CA LEU A 77 6.29 11.60 -3.91
C LEU A 77 7.10 12.90 -3.78
N ALA A 78 8.35 12.79 -3.39
CA ALA A 78 9.28 13.89 -3.46
C ALA A 78 10.03 13.85 -4.80
N VAL A 79 10.07 14.99 -5.51
CA VAL A 79 10.80 15.20 -6.76
C VAL A 79 11.51 16.55 -6.67
N GLY A 80 12.82 16.53 -6.67
CA GLY A 80 13.60 17.76 -6.47
C GLY A 80 13.25 18.47 -5.16
N SER A 81 12.74 19.70 -5.26
CA SER A 81 12.35 20.53 -4.10
C SER A 81 10.84 20.44 -3.80
N GLU A 82 10.08 19.62 -4.50
CA GLU A 82 8.64 19.51 -4.36
C GLU A 82 8.24 18.19 -3.68
N LEU A 83 7.15 18.24 -2.95
CA LEU A 83 6.48 17.06 -2.37
C LEU A 83 5.05 17.03 -2.90
N PHE A 84 4.67 15.96 -3.56
CA PHE A 84 3.30 15.70 -4.02
C PHE A 84 2.62 14.73 -3.06
N GLY A 85 1.31 14.86 -2.86
CA GLY A 85 0.59 14.03 -1.91
C GLY A 85 -0.92 14.22 -1.96
N PRO A 86 -1.67 13.63 -1.01
CA PRO A 86 -3.12 13.81 -0.87
C PRO A 86 -3.50 15.29 -0.79
N GLY A 87 -4.60 15.65 -1.46
CA GLY A 87 -5.17 16.99 -1.41
C GLY A 87 -5.80 17.33 -0.06
N GLU A 88 -6.18 16.31 0.69
CA GLU A 88 -6.85 16.42 1.98
C GLU A 88 -6.12 15.59 3.03
N LEU A 89 -5.73 16.21 4.12
CA LEU A 89 -5.14 15.62 5.32
C LEU A 89 -5.78 16.27 6.53
N ASN A 90 -5.91 15.55 7.64
CA ASN A 90 -6.70 16.00 8.79
C ASN A 90 -5.91 16.91 9.74
N SER A 91 -4.75 16.46 10.25
CA SER A 91 -4.01 17.22 11.25
C SER A 91 -3.35 18.47 10.66
N ARG A 92 -3.09 19.43 11.55
CA ARG A 92 -2.34 20.63 11.18
C ARG A 92 -0.92 20.30 10.73
N GLN A 93 -0.29 19.32 11.35
CA GLN A 93 1.09 18.93 11.07
C GLN A 93 1.20 18.25 9.71
N ALA A 94 0.33 17.31 9.39
CA ALA A 94 0.29 16.71 8.06
C ALA A 94 0.12 17.78 6.98
N ARG A 95 -0.82 18.71 7.16
CA ARG A 95 -0.98 19.86 6.24
C ARG A 95 0.25 20.78 6.18
N SER A 96 1.04 20.87 7.25
CA SER A 96 2.24 21.74 7.30
C SER A 96 3.40 21.25 6.43
N MET A 97 3.33 20.03 5.90
CA MET A 97 4.27 19.54 4.87
C MET A 97 4.18 20.36 3.58
N SER A 98 3.07 21.06 3.37
CA SER A 98 2.79 21.85 2.18
C SER A 98 2.94 21.00 0.91
N ALA A 99 2.43 19.76 0.95
CA ALA A 99 2.41 18.92 -0.22
C ALA A 99 1.52 19.56 -1.31
N ILE A 100 1.98 19.48 -2.54
CA ILE A 100 1.21 19.83 -3.72
C ILE A 100 0.22 18.68 -3.94
N ALA A 101 -1.06 19.01 -3.98
CA ALA A 101 -2.08 18.00 -4.21
C ALA A 101 -1.86 17.26 -5.54
N TRP A 102 -1.99 15.94 -5.52
CA TRP A 102 -2.03 15.16 -6.74
C TRP A 102 -3.09 15.68 -7.71
N THR A 103 -2.80 15.64 -8.99
CA THR A 103 -3.80 15.85 -10.03
C THR A 103 -4.48 14.52 -10.35
N PRO A 104 -5.77 14.34 -10.00
CA PRO A 104 -6.51 13.12 -10.31
C PRO A 104 -6.63 12.90 -11.82
N VAL A 105 -6.51 11.65 -12.25
CA VAL A 105 -6.70 11.23 -13.65
C VAL A 105 -7.91 10.31 -13.77
N SER A 106 -7.96 9.25 -12.97
CA SER A 106 -9.07 8.30 -12.95
C SER A 106 -9.11 7.52 -11.65
N GLN A 107 -10.29 7.02 -11.31
CA GLN A 107 -10.50 6.09 -10.22
C GLN A 107 -11.56 5.07 -10.58
N SER A 108 -11.35 3.80 -10.21
CA SER A 108 -12.29 2.71 -10.47
C SER A 108 -12.26 1.66 -9.38
N LYS A 109 -13.35 0.90 -9.27
CA LYS A 109 -13.47 -0.29 -8.41
C LYS A 109 -13.95 -1.48 -9.22
N SER A 110 -13.39 -2.65 -8.94
CA SER A 110 -13.79 -3.94 -9.51
C SER A 110 -13.71 -5.05 -8.47
N GLY A 111 -14.13 -6.26 -8.85
CA GLY A 111 -14.14 -7.45 -8.01
C GLY A 111 -15.41 -7.60 -7.18
N THR A 112 -15.49 -8.73 -6.47
CA THR A 112 -16.62 -9.14 -5.62
C THR A 112 -16.22 -9.38 -4.16
N GLY A 113 -14.95 -9.16 -3.82
CA GLY A 113 -14.41 -9.32 -2.46
C GLY A 113 -14.05 -10.75 -2.07
N THR A 114 -14.22 -11.72 -2.98
CA THR A 114 -13.80 -13.10 -2.71
C THR A 114 -12.28 -13.26 -2.90
N GLN A 115 -11.69 -14.32 -2.36
CA GLN A 115 -10.30 -14.67 -2.62
C GLN A 115 -9.99 -14.84 -4.12
N ALA A 116 -10.94 -15.39 -4.87
CA ALA A 116 -10.80 -15.62 -6.31
C ALA A 116 -11.00 -14.35 -7.15
N ASP A 117 -11.76 -13.38 -6.62
CA ASP A 117 -12.11 -12.11 -7.26
C ASP A 117 -12.13 -11.01 -6.20
N PRO A 118 -10.95 -10.58 -5.69
CA PRO A 118 -10.85 -9.59 -4.62
C PRO A 118 -11.38 -8.23 -5.05
N TRP A 119 -11.78 -7.42 -4.09
CA TRP A 119 -12.00 -6.00 -4.32
C TRP A 119 -10.71 -5.32 -4.77
N VAL A 120 -10.79 -4.53 -5.82
CA VAL A 120 -9.66 -3.76 -6.36
C VAL A 120 -10.10 -2.32 -6.57
N LEU A 121 -9.44 -1.39 -5.87
CA LEU A 121 -9.50 0.04 -6.15
C LEU A 121 -8.28 0.41 -6.98
N THR A 122 -8.48 1.08 -8.11
CA THR A 122 -7.39 1.60 -8.93
C THR A 122 -7.54 3.10 -9.04
N THR A 123 -6.51 3.84 -8.61
CA THR A 123 -6.45 5.30 -8.63
C THR A 123 -5.24 5.75 -9.43
N VAL A 124 -5.45 6.63 -10.40
CA VAL A 124 -4.37 7.18 -11.23
C VAL A 124 -4.26 8.68 -10.95
N VAL A 125 -3.05 9.12 -10.62
CA VAL A 125 -2.73 10.52 -10.33
C VAL A 125 -1.47 10.97 -11.08
N ARG A 126 -1.30 12.29 -11.21
CA ARG A 126 -0.08 12.90 -11.78
C ARG A 126 0.48 14.00 -10.90
N GLY A 127 1.81 14.13 -10.91
CA GLY A 127 2.54 15.22 -10.24
C GLY A 127 4.04 15.10 -10.50
N GLY A 128 4.77 16.22 -10.56
CA GLY A 128 6.23 16.25 -10.66
C GLY A 128 6.83 15.55 -11.88
N GLY A 129 6.10 15.41 -12.98
CA GLY A 129 6.57 14.65 -14.16
C GLY A 129 6.39 13.13 -14.02
N PHE A 130 5.64 12.68 -13.01
CA PHE A 130 5.29 11.28 -12.81
C PHE A 130 3.78 11.04 -12.90
N GLU A 131 3.44 9.83 -13.33
CA GLU A 131 2.12 9.24 -13.19
C GLU A 131 2.21 8.07 -12.23
N ILE A 132 1.34 8.05 -11.21
CA ILE A 132 1.21 6.93 -10.29
C ILE A 132 -0.12 6.24 -10.56
N THR A 133 -0.07 4.93 -10.82
CA THR A 133 -1.22 4.05 -10.77
C THR A 133 -1.15 3.26 -9.47
N GLN A 134 -1.98 3.60 -8.51
CA GLN A 134 -2.09 2.86 -7.26
C GLN A 134 -3.24 1.87 -7.35
N THR A 135 -2.98 0.64 -6.93
CA THR A 135 -3.97 -0.44 -6.84
C THR A 135 -4.02 -0.95 -5.40
N ASP A 136 -5.20 -0.85 -4.78
CA ASP A 136 -5.46 -1.34 -3.44
C ASP A 136 -6.38 -2.55 -3.53
N THR A 137 -5.94 -3.70 -3.00
CA THR A 137 -6.61 -4.99 -3.14
C THR A 137 -7.00 -5.56 -1.78
N TYR A 138 -8.26 -5.95 -1.64
CA TYR A 138 -8.81 -6.53 -0.41
C TYR A 138 -9.70 -7.74 -0.69
N SER A 139 -9.53 -8.79 0.11
CA SER A 139 -10.46 -9.91 0.16
C SER A 139 -11.19 -9.93 1.50
N THR A 140 -12.50 -10.10 1.45
CA THR A 140 -13.37 -10.18 2.64
C THR A 140 -12.85 -11.20 3.64
N GLY A 141 -12.78 -10.79 4.90
CA GLY A 141 -12.27 -11.61 6.01
C GLY A 141 -10.80 -11.44 6.33
N ASN A 142 -10.03 -10.75 5.48
CA ASN A 142 -8.64 -10.45 5.79
C ASN A 142 -8.53 -9.27 6.78
N GLU A 143 -7.53 -9.34 7.67
CA GLU A 143 -7.13 -8.25 8.58
C GLU A 143 -6.19 -7.24 7.88
N PHE A 144 -6.08 -7.29 6.56
CA PHE A 144 -5.13 -6.50 5.78
C PHE A 144 -5.61 -6.24 4.35
N TYR A 145 -5.04 -5.24 3.72
CA TYR A 145 -5.13 -5.01 2.28
C TYR A 145 -3.73 -4.74 1.70
N THR A 146 -3.60 -4.91 0.39
CA THR A 146 -2.34 -4.71 -0.32
C THR A 146 -2.41 -3.46 -1.16
N THR A 147 -1.39 -2.60 -1.07
CA THR A 147 -1.21 -1.43 -1.93
C THR A 147 -0.04 -1.66 -2.87
N THR A 148 -0.25 -1.46 -4.17
CA THR A 148 0.79 -1.45 -5.19
C THR A 148 0.76 -0.10 -5.92
N SER A 149 1.88 0.62 -5.91
CA SER A 149 2.07 1.89 -6.61
C SER A 149 3.02 1.70 -7.78
N SER A 150 2.50 1.75 -9.02
CA SER A 150 3.28 1.77 -10.24
C SER A 150 3.64 3.22 -10.57
N VAL A 151 4.91 3.59 -10.38
CA VAL A 151 5.43 4.94 -10.61
C VAL A 151 6.06 5.01 -11.98
N LYS A 152 5.49 5.79 -12.90
CA LYS A 152 5.97 5.99 -14.27
C LYS A 152 6.51 7.39 -14.44
N ASN A 153 7.75 7.51 -14.94
CA ASN A 153 8.28 8.80 -15.39
C ASN A 153 7.66 9.17 -16.75
N ILE A 154 6.85 10.24 -16.75
CA ILE A 154 6.20 10.76 -17.97
C ILE A 154 6.88 12.02 -18.52
N SER A 155 8.05 12.38 -17.99
CA SER A 155 8.86 13.48 -18.49
C SER A 155 9.86 13.03 -19.56
N ASP A 156 10.57 13.98 -20.17
CA ASP A 156 11.54 13.75 -21.24
C ASP A 156 12.96 13.45 -20.70
N ALA A 157 13.17 13.50 -19.38
CA ALA A 157 14.48 13.32 -18.76
C ALA A 157 14.42 12.28 -17.63
N ALA A 158 15.56 11.66 -17.33
CA ALA A 158 15.69 10.85 -16.12
C ALA A 158 15.46 11.71 -14.88
N GLN A 159 14.67 11.20 -13.94
CA GLN A 159 14.33 11.92 -12.71
C GLN A 159 14.51 11.04 -11.48
N ASP A 160 15.07 11.66 -10.44
CA ASP A 160 15.15 11.08 -9.11
C ASP A 160 13.84 11.35 -8.36
N PHE A 161 13.39 10.38 -7.60
CA PHE A 161 12.27 10.54 -6.70
C PHE A 161 12.44 9.73 -5.40
N THR A 162 11.70 10.13 -4.39
CA THR A 162 11.45 9.32 -3.19
C THR A 162 9.94 9.15 -3.03
N LEU A 163 9.47 7.90 -3.11
CA LEU A 163 8.10 7.53 -2.83
C LEU A 163 7.95 7.26 -1.34
N TYR A 164 6.86 7.75 -0.73
CA TYR A 164 6.51 7.46 0.66
C TYR A 164 5.12 6.89 0.76
N HIS A 165 4.93 6.02 1.74
CA HIS A 165 3.63 5.68 2.29
C HIS A 165 3.68 5.95 3.80
N ALA A 166 2.79 6.78 4.31
CA ALA A 166 2.86 7.26 5.69
C ALA A 166 1.47 7.37 6.31
N ALA A 167 1.37 7.10 7.60
CA ALA A 167 0.14 7.23 8.35
C ALA A 167 0.38 7.58 9.82
N ASP A 168 -0.47 8.42 10.33
CA ASP A 168 -0.66 8.76 11.73
C ASP A 168 -1.60 7.74 12.36
N CYS A 169 -1.10 6.98 13.35
CA CYS A 169 -1.77 5.78 13.84
C CYS A 169 -2.87 6.14 14.85
N TYR A 170 -4.05 5.49 14.75
CA TYR A 170 -5.20 5.79 15.61
C TYR A 170 -5.94 4.51 16.04
N LEU A 171 -5.19 3.53 16.52
CA LEU A 171 -5.72 2.20 16.83
C LEU A 171 -6.66 2.20 18.03
N GLN A 172 -7.79 1.51 17.92
CA GLN A 172 -8.77 1.36 19.00
C GLN A 172 -9.31 2.71 19.50
N ASP A 173 -9.54 3.65 18.58
CA ASP A 173 -9.98 5.00 18.91
C ASP A 173 -9.01 5.77 19.84
N ASP A 174 -7.73 5.45 19.82
CA ASP A 174 -6.70 6.05 20.68
C ASP A 174 -5.49 6.53 19.85
N ASP A 175 -5.13 7.77 20.05
CA ASP A 175 -4.04 8.48 19.38
C ASP A 175 -2.65 8.11 19.92
N TYR A 176 -2.58 7.27 20.93
CA TYR A 176 -1.36 6.96 21.67
C TYR A 176 -1.03 5.48 21.63
N GLY A 177 0.20 5.19 21.24
CA GLY A 177 0.71 3.83 21.15
C GLY A 177 2.22 3.73 21.23
N PHE A 178 2.73 2.57 20.86
CA PHE A 178 4.13 2.18 20.87
C PHE A 178 4.58 1.81 19.46
N GLY A 179 5.90 1.78 19.24
CA GLY A 179 6.49 1.41 17.97
C GLY A 179 7.31 0.14 18.04
N GLU A 180 7.28 -0.62 16.94
CA GLU A 180 8.10 -1.80 16.76
C GLU A 180 8.65 -1.86 15.33
N TYR A 181 9.69 -2.66 15.13
CA TYR A 181 10.25 -2.95 13.82
C TYR A 181 10.71 -4.40 13.75
N ASP A 182 10.21 -5.11 12.75
CA ASP A 182 10.69 -6.46 12.43
C ASP A 182 11.75 -6.40 11.33
N ALA A 183 13.00 -6.60 11.69
CA ALA A 183 14.13 -6.58 10.76
C ALA A 183 14.12 -7.73 9.73
N ASN A 184 13.40 -8.82 10.00
CA ASN A 184 13.33 -9.96 9.08
C ASN A 184 12.44 -9.66 7.87
N THR A 185 11.40 -8.88 8.07
CA THR A 185 10.43 -8.53 7.04
C THR A 185 10.51 -7.07 6.60
N GLY A 186 11.23 -6.22 7.35
CA GLY A 186 11.28 -4.78 7.12
C GLY A 186 10.02 -4.05 7.59
N THR A 187 9.19 -4.68 8.42
CA THR A 187 7.90 -4.16 8.85
C THR A 187 8.07 -3.10 9.92
N VAL A 188 7.44 -1.94 9.72
CA VAL A 188 7.27 -0.90 10.75
C VAL A 188 5.87 -1.00 11.33
N ILE A 189 5.74 -0.83 12.64
CA ILE A 189 4.55 -1.20 13.41
C ILE A 189 4.19 -0.09 14.37
N CYS A 190 2.92 0.30 14.39
CA CYS A 190 2.27 0.96 15.52
C CYS A 190 1.52 -0.11 16.33
N ARG A 191 1.72 -0.11 17.65
CA ARG A 191 1.00 -0.99 18.57
C ARG A 191 0.16 -0.17 19.53
N ALA A 192 -1.13 -0.49 19.63
CA ALA A 192 -1.99 0.08 20.65
C ALA A 192 -1.49 -0.31 22.04
N LYS A 193 -1.72 0.56 23.01
CA LYS A 193 -1.56 0.19 24.41
C LYS A 193 -2.52 -0.93 24.81
N ASP A 194 -2.12 -1.76 25.75
CA ASP A 194 -3.00 -2.74 26.37
C ASP A 194 -4.17 -2.03 27.04
N SER A 195 -5.41 -2.39 26.70
CA SER A 195 -6.61 -1.71 27.16
C SER A 195 -6.86 -1.82 28.67
N GLU A 196 -6.29 -2.84 29.34
CA GLU A 196 -6.46 -3.06 30.77
C GLU A 196 -5.39 -2.36 31.61
N THR A 197 -4.14 -2.37 31.12
CA THR A 197 -2.99 -1.91 31.89
C THR A 197 -2.40 -0.60 31.40
N GLY A 198 -2.74 -0.18 30.17
CA GLY A 198 -2.12 0.98 29.50
C GLY A 198 -0.66 0.76 29.10
N ALA A 199 -0.14 -0.46 29.24
CA ALA A 199 1.25 -0.78 29.01
C ALA A 199 1.51 -1.26 27.57
N HIS A 200 2.79 -1.25 27.20
CA HIS A 200 3.26 -1.94 26.00
C HIS A 200 3.27 -3.45 26.25
N THR A 201 2.42 -4.19 25.57
CA THR A 201 2.34 -5.65 25.63
C THR A 201 2.07 -6.22 24.25
N ASP A 202 2.22 -7.53 24.09
CA ASP A 202 1.87 -8.26 22.86
C ASP A 202 0.36 -8.42 22.64
N ARG A 203 -0.48 -7.94 23.56
CA ARG A 203 -1.94 -8.02 23.49
C ARG A 203 -2.59 -6.81 22.81
N GLY A 204 -1.86 -5.71 22.68
CA GLY A 204 -2.33 -4.53 21.95
C GLY A 204 -2.49 -4.83 20.47
N ARG A 205 -3.59 -4.33 19.85
CA ARG A 205 -3.75 -4.42 18.40
C ARG A 205 -2.60 -3.70 17.70
N VAL A 206 -2.22 -4.19 16.52
CA VAL A 206 -1.19 -3.59 15.70
C VAL A 206 -1.76 -3.07 14.40
N GLU A 207 -1.15 -2.01 13.95
CA GLU A 207 -1.21 -1.49 12.60
C GLU A 207 0.21 -1.48 12.04
N GLN A 208 0.39 -2.01 10.84
CA GLN A 208 1.73 -2.23 10.33
C GLN A 208 1.81 -2.04 8.82
N PHE A 209 2.93 -1.47 8.39
CA PHE A 209 3.33 -1.43 6.99
C PHE A 209 4.40 -2.48 6.74
N VAL A 210 4.06 -3.46 5.94
CA VAL A 210 4.92 -4.57 5.57
C VAL A 210 5.37 -4.37 4.12
N PRO A 211 6.63 -3.95 3.86
CA PRO A 211 7.09 -3.77 2.49
C PRO A 211 7.22 -5.12 1.79
N THR A 212 6.57 -5.27 0.64
CA THR A 212 6.72 -6.45 -0.23
C THR A 212 7.67 -6.18 -1.39
N THR A 213 7.97 -4.91 -1.68
CA THR A 213 9.08 -4.50 -2.55
C THR A 213 10.31 -4.23 -1.70
N ALA A 214 11.42 -4.89 -2.03
CA ALA A 214 12.68 -4.74 -1.32
C ALA A 214 13.28 -3.32 -1.44
N GLY A 215 14.18 -2.97 -0.52
CA GLY A 215 14.92 -1.71 -0.53
C GLY A 215 14.17 -0.52 0.07
N SER A 216 13.10 -0.77 0.83
CA SER A 216 12.43 0.26 1.61
C SER A 216 13.27 0.76 2.76
N ASN A 217 13.16 2.04 3.04
CA ASN A 217 13.55 2.65 4.30
C ASN A 217 12.31 2.87 5.16
N TYR A 218 12.49 2.96 6.46
CA TYR A 218 11.40 3.18 7.41
C TYR A 218 11.69 4.28 8.41
N TYR A 219 10.62 4.80 9.00
CA TYR A 219 10.70 5.69 10.16
C TYR A 219 9.45 5.53 11.02
N TYR A 220 9.66 5.49 12.34
CA TYR A 220 8.63 5.57 13.35
C TYR A 220 9.02 6.61 14.38
N SER A 221 8.09 7.48 14.74
CA SER A 221 8.23 8.45 15.82
C SER A 221 6.88 9.07 16.20
N SER A 222 6.89 10.22 16.87
CA SER A 222 5.69 11.05 16.98
C SER A 222 5.24 11.53 15.59
N TYR A 223 3.94 11.76 15.44
CA TYR A 223 3.37 12.22 14.18
C TYR A 223 4.08 13.48 13.64
N ASN A 224 4.42 14.44 14.49
CA ASN A 224 5.17 15.65 14.10
C ASN A 224 6.50 15.34 13.41
N GLU A 225 7.25 14.39 13.97
CA GLU A 225 8.58 14.03 13.49
C GLU A 225 8.49 13.25 12.17
N VAL A 226 7.52 12.36 12.04
CA VAL A 226 7.32 11.59 10.79
C VAL A 226 6.91 12.53 9.65
N TRP A 227 5.92 13.39 9.86
CA TRP A 227 5.55 14.39 8.84
C TRP A 227 6.69 15.36 8.53
N GLY A 228 7.50 15.69 9.53
CA GLY A 228 8.74 16.46 9.36
C GLY A 228 9.72 15.77 8.42
N LYS A 229 9.88 14.44 8.52
CA LYS A 229 10.77 13.66 7.63
C LYS A 229 10.28 13.64 6.18
N LEU A 230 8.98 13.53 5.95
CA LEU A 230 8.45 13.65 4.59
C LEU A 230 8.69 15.05 4.01
N LYS A 231 8.55 16.08 4.85
CA LYS A 231 8.86 17.47 4.47
C LYS A 231 10.33 17.67 4.08
N ASP A 232 11.25 16.91 4.65
CA ASP A 232 12.68 16.94 4.30
C ASP A 232 12.95 16.39 2.87
N ARG A 233 12.00 15.66 2.28
CA ARG A 233 12.06 15.10 0.91
C ARG A 233 13.25 14.17 0.69
N ALA A 234 13.72 13.52 1.72
CA ALA A 234 14.87 12.62 1.71
C ALA A 234 14.46 11.20 2.10
N PRO A 235 15.24 10.17 1.74
CA PRO A 235 14.98 8.81 2.21
C PRO A 235 14.84 8.78 3.74
N LEU A 236 13.94 7.95 4.24
CA LEU A 236 13.73 7.80 5.68
C LEU A 236 14.98 7.21 6.36
N PRO A 237 15.25 7.55 7.63
CA PRO A 237 16.55 7.28 8.27
C PRO A 237 16.72 5.84 8.80
N ASN A 238 15.80 4.92 8.57
CA ASN A 238 15.79 3.56 9.13
C ASN A 238 15.88 3.56 10.66
N LYS A 239 14.94 4.25 11.30
CA LYS A 239 15.01 4.49 12.73
C LYS A 239 13.65 4.36 13.41
N LEU A 240 13.66 3.78 14.62
CA LEU A 240 12.61 3.90 15.61
C LEU A 240 13.03 4.96 16.63
N GLU A 241 12.24 6.01 16.79
CA GLU A 241 12.50 7.02 17.83
C GLU A 241 11.47 6.93 18.93
N ARG A 242 11.94 6.72 20.18
CA ARG A 242 11.10 6.64 21.38
C ARG A 242 9.94 5.64 21.26
N ALA A 243 10.20 4.51 20.60
CA ALA A 243 9.20 3.49 20.30
C ALA A 243 8.63 2.81 21.55
N ASP A 244 9.37 2.80 22.64
CA ASP A 244 9.02 2.24 23.96
C ASP A 244 8.19 3.20 24.84
N SER A 245 7.96 4.41 24.38
CA SER A 245 7.14 5.39 25.10
C SER A 245 5.77 5.56 24.46
N ASN A 246 4.72 5.46 25.30
CA ASN A 246 3.34 5.73 24.87
C ASN A 246 3.21 7.17 24.35
N ARG A 247 2.88 7.33 23.08
CA ARG A 247 2.83 8.62 22.40
C ARG A 247 1.86 8.63 21.25
N ASP A 248 1.43 9.78 20.85
CA ASP A 248 0.82 10.12 19.58
C ASP A 248 1.83 9.78 18.47
N ASN A 249 1.60 8.68 17.75
CA ASN A 249 2.57 7.96 16.95
C ASN A 249 2.18 7.84 15.48
N CYS A 250 3.21 7.81 14.65
CA CYS A 250 3.09 7.76 13.20
C CYS A 250 4.19 6.87 12.63
N MET A 251 3.94 6.27 11.48
CA MET A 251 4.90 5.43 10.79
C MET A 251 4.94 5.72 9.29
N ALA A 252 6.09 5.42 8.68
CA ALA A 252 6.27 5.59 7.24
C ALA A 252 7.26 4.60 6.65
N LEU A 253 7.06 4.28 5.37
CA LEU A 253 8.02 3.64 4.47
C LEU A 253 8.44 4.58 3.36
N SER A 254 9.65 4.41 2.81
CA SER A 254 10.06 5.11 1.59
C SER A 254 10.95 4.26 0.68
N TRP A 255 10.88 4.55 -0.62
CA TRP A 255 11.75 3.98 -1.66
C TRP A 255 12.29 5.12 -2.51
N THR A 256 13.59 5.08 -2.81
CA THR A 256 14.25 6.09 -3.64
C THR A 256 14.80 5.44 -4.90
N ARG A 257 14.58 6.08 -6.04
CA ARG A 257 15.05 5.58 -7.33
C ARG A 257 15.17 6.71 -8.36
N THR A 258 16.03 6.50 -9.36
CA THR A 258 16.04 7.23 -10.63
C THR A 258 15.26 6.43 -11.67
N LEU A 259 14.36 7.06 -12.40
CA LEU A 259 13.69 6.47 -13.56
C LEU A 259 14.01 7.22 -14.84
N GLU A 260 14.38 6.46 -15.86
CA GLU A 260 14.52 6.95 -17.23
C GLU A 260 13.16 7.37 -17.82
N PRO A 261 13.13 8.22 -18.84
CA PRO A 261 11.89 8.61 -19.51
C PRO A 261 11.05 7.40 -19.95
N ASN A 262 9.74 7.46 -19.70
CA ASN A 262 8.76 6.43 -20.04
C ASN A 262 9.00 5.04 -19.40
N THR A 263 9.86 4.94 -18.39
CA THR A 263 10.02 3.71 -17.60
C THR A 263 9.13 3.72 -16.35
N THR A 264 8.85 2.53 -15.84
CA THR A 264 7.98 2.30 -14.68
C THR A 264 8.71 1.46 -13.62
N ALA A 265 8.41 1.70 -12.35
CA ALA A 265 8.80 0.84 -11.24
C ALA A 265 7.63 0.64 -10.29
N ASP A 266 7.51 -0.57 -9.76
CA ASP A 266 6.43 -0.97 -8.87
C ASP A 266 6.93 -1.07 -7.41
N TYR A 267 6.12 -0.54 -6.51
CA TYR A 267 6.34 -0.56 -5.07
C TYR A 267 5.10 -1.08 -4.39
N SER A 268 5.27 -2.10 -3.58
CA SER A 268 4.14 -2.73 -2.90
C SER A 268 4.38 -2.87 -1.42
N LEU A 269 3.31 -2.71 -0.66
CA LEU A 269 3.25 -2.96 0.77
C LEU A 269 1.91 -3.59 1.13
N ILE A 270 1.87 -4.21 2.30
CA ILE A 270 0.64 -4.62 2.96
C ILE A 270 0.41 -3.70 4.15
N THR A 271 -0.79 -3.18 4.27
CA THR A 271 -1.28 -2.50 5.46
C THR A 271 -2.15 -3.48 6.23
N SER A 272 -1.75 -3.81 7.46
CA SER A 272 -2.38 -4.86 8.26
C SER A 272 -2.79 -4.35 9.63
N PHE A 273 -3.93 -4.84 10.12
CA PHE A 273 -4.55 -4.47 11.38
C PHE A 273 -4.88 -5.74 12.15
N SER A 274 -4.09 -6.14 13.13
CA SER A 274 -4.33 -7.38 13.85
C SER A 274 -4.79 -7.14 15.28
N PRO A 275 -5.93 -7.73 15.71
CA PRO A 275 -6.38 -7.63 17.11
C PRO A 275 -5.55 -8.48 18.07
N LYS A 276 -4.72 -9.40 17.57
CA LYS A 276 -3.99 -10.39 18.37
C LYS A 276 -2.48 -10.33 18.22
N GLY A 277 -1.96 -9.16 17.82
CA GLY A 277 -0.54 -9.01 17.56
C GLY A 277 -0.19 -9.17 16.08
N GLN A 278 1.07 -9.21 15.80
CA GLN A 278 1.65 -9.11 14.47
C GLN A 278 1.07 -10.13 13.49
N VAL A 279 0.43 -9.65 12.42
CA VAL A 279 0.20 -10.48 11.24
C VAL A 279 1.54 -10.58 10.52
N ALA A 280 2.30 -11.59 10.87
CA ALA A 280 3.51 -11.83 10.12
C ALA A 280 3.14 -12.40 8.76
N LEU A 281 3.69 -11.82 7.72
CA LEU A 281 3.56 -12.34 6.38
C LEU A 281 4.09 -13.75 6.30
N SER A 282 3.37 -14.59 5.59
CA SER A 282 3.92 -15.88 5.18
C SER A 282 5.18 -15.62 4.36
N SER A 283 6.31 -16.12 4.82
CA SER A 283 7.57 -16.04 4.10
C SER A 283 7.74 -17.25 3.21
N ALA A 284 8.19 -17.06 1.97
CA ALA A 284 8.59 -18.16 1.11
C ALA A 284 10.11 -18.19 1.00
N THR A 285 10.70 -19.35 1.27
CA THR A 285 12.10 -19.59 1.01
C THR A 285 12.24 -20.64 -0.09
N CYS A 286 13.12 -20.41 -1.05
CA CYS A 286 13.51 -21.42 -2.04
C CYS A 286 14.85 -22.03 -1.68
N ALA A 287 14.92 -23.35 -1.68
CA ALA A 287 16.17 -24.09 -1.65
C ALA A 287 16.35 -24.84 -2.97
N VAL A 288 17.45 -24.59 -3.65
CA VAL A 288 17.83 -25.37 -4.83
C VAL A 288 18.62 -26.60 -4.33
N ALA A 289 18.08 -27.78 -4.53
CA ALA A 289 18.81 -29.02 -4.23
C ALA A 289 19.85 -29.24 -5.32
N GLN A 290 21.08 -28.94 -4.98
CA GLN A 290 22.33 -29.12 -5.73
C GLN A 290 22.61 -28.20 -6.92
N PRO A 291 23.72 -27.44 -6.88
CA PRO A 291 24.24 -26.73 -8.04
C PRO A 291 25.11 -27.69 -8.87
N GLY A 292 24.58 -28.22 -9.94
CA GLY A 292 25.38 -28.83 -11.02
C GLY A 292 25.69 -27.77 -12.07
N ALA A 293 26.91 -27.80 -12.61
CA ALA A 293 27.34 -26.86 -13.65
C ALA A 293 26.73 -27.10 -15.04
N ASP A 294 25.82 -28.08 -15.17
CA ASP A 294 25.19 -28.45 -16.45
C ASP A 294 23.82 -27.76 -16.60
N SER A 295 23.72 -26.96 -17.66
CA SER A 295 22.50 -26.21 -17.99
C SER A 295 21.31 -27.08 -18.40
N THR A 296 21.53 -28.39 -18.64
CA THR A 296 20.50 -29.36 -19.02
C THR A 296 19.99 -30.19 -17.86
N ALA A 297 20.61 -30.06 -16.70
CA ALA A 297 20.26 -30.87 -15.53
C ALA A 297 18.88 -30.44 -14.97
N THR A 298 18.07 -31.45 -14.65
CA THR A 298 16.85 -31.25 -13.90
C THR A 298 17.16 -30.97 -12.44
N ARG A 299 16.52 -29.94 -11.86
CA ARG A 299 16.75 -29.49 -10.50
C ARG A 299 15.46 -29.44 -9.71
N THR A 300 15.51 -29.86 -8.46
CA THR A 300 14.37 -29.73 -7.56
C THR A 300 14.42 -28.37 -6.85
N ILE A 301 13.35 -27.62 -6.95
CA ILE A 301 13.13 -26.39 -6.20
C ILE A 301 12.19 -26.72 -5.04
N GLY A 302 12.69 -26.57 -3.82
CA GLY A 302 11.88 -26.69 -2.61
C GLY A 302 11.39 -25.31 -2.16
N VAL A 303 10.10 -25.17 -1.93
CA VAL A 303 9.48 -23.95 -1.39
C VAL A 303 8.92 -24.27 -0.01
N THR A 304 9.25 -23.44 0.96
CA THR A 304 8.63 -23.48 2.30
C THR A 304 7.89 -22.17 2.51
N ILE A 305 6.60 -22.25 2.83
CA ILE A 305 5.79 -21.11 3.22
C ILE A 305 5.48 -21.26 4.69
N THR A 306 5.69 -20.21 5.47
CA THR A 306 5.42 -20.21 6.90
C THR A 306 4.32 -19.18 7.19
N ASN A 307 3.30 -19.61 7.92
CA ASN A 307 2.29 -18.74 8.52
C ASN A 307 2.64 -18.60 10.01
N PRO A 308 3.23 -17.50 10.43
CA PRO A 308 3.56 -17.30 11.84
C PRO A 308 2.35 -16.81 12.67
N ASN A 309 1.19 -16.62 12.07
CA ASN A 309 -0.04 -16.28 12.77
C ASN A 309 -0.51 -17.45 13.66
N PRO A 310 -0.58 -17.28 14.98
CA PRO A 310 -0.91 -18.39 15.89
C PRO A 310 -2.37 -18.83 15.81
N ASP A 311 -3.28 -17.98 15.35
CA ASP A 311 -4.71 -18.18 15.48
C ASP A 311 -5.50 -18.24 14.17
N VAL A 312 -4.86 -17.92 13.04
CA VAL A 312 -5.55 -17.77 11.76
C VAL A 312 -4.98 -18.70 10.72
N LYS A 313 -5.82 -19.54 10.12
CA LYS A 313 -5.51 -20.23 8.88
C LYS A 313 -5.47 -19.22 7.75
N SER A 314 -4.53 -19.40 6.83
CA SER A 314 -4.44 -18.54 5.65
C SER A 314 -4.43 -19.41 4.39
N VAL A 315 -5.08 -18.94 3.34
CA VAL A 315 -5.01 -19.53 2.00
C VAL A 315 -4.17 -18.61 1.14
N GLN A 316 -3.08 -19.13 0.59
CA GLN A 316 -2.08 -18.32 -0.08
C GLN A 316 -1.91 -18.68 -1.55
N THR A 317 -1.51 -17.69 -2.33
CA THR A 317 -1.02 -17.87 -3.70
C THR A 317 0.48 -17.60 -3.72
N VAL A 318 1.26 -18.54 -4.23
CA VAL A 318 2.72 -18.37 -4.42
C VAL A 318 3.00 -18.17 -5.89
N ILE A 319 3.72 -17.11 -6.19
CA ILE A 319 4.27 -16.84 -7.51
C ILE A 319 5.76 -17.14 -7.47
N ALA A 320 6.21 -18.09 -8.29
CA ALA A 320 7.62 -18.37 -8.48
C ALA A 320 8.04 -17.88 -9.86
N THR A 321 8.95 -16.89 -9.90
CA THR A 321 9.50 -16.39 -11.16
C THR A 321 10.81 -17.12 -11.45
N LEU A 322 10.85 -17.78 -12.60
CA LEU A 322 12.02 -18.46 -13.10
C LEU A 322 12.96 -17.47 -13.80
N SER A 323 14.27 -17.75 -13.77
CA SER A 323 15.22 -17.03 -14.63
C SER A 323 15.02 -17.35 -16.12
N ASP A 324 15.61 -16.53 -16.98
CA ASP A 324 15.40 -16.61 -18.45
C ASP A 324 15.82 -17.98 -19.03
N ASP A 325 16.82 -18.60 -18.45
CA ASP A 325 17.37 -19.91 -18.87
C ASP A 325 16.70 -21.11 -18.19
N ALA A 326 15.77 -20.90 -17.23
CA ALA A 326 15.05 -21.96 -16.56
C ALA A 326 13.72 -22.27 -17.25
N THR A 327 13.30 -23.53 -17.20
CA THR A 327 12.02 -23.99 -17.69
C THR A 327 11.39 -24.94 -16.68
N TYR A 328 10.12 -24.70 -16.37
CA TYR A 328 9.34 -25.58 -15.51
C TYR A 328 9.12 -26.95 -16.18
N VAL A 329 9.22 -28.02 -15.40
CA VAL A 329 8.87 -29.37 -15.83
C VAL A 329 7.41 -29.64 -15.48
N PRO A 330 6.50 -29.76 -16.45
CA PRO A 330 5.09 -29.97 -16.18
C PRO A 330 4.82 -31.23 -15.36
N GLN A 331 3.79 -31.20 -14.50
CA GLN A 331 3.38 -32.30 -13.62
C GLN A 331 4.46 -32.74 -12.60
N SER A 332 5.34 -31.81 -12.24
CA SER A 332 6.41 -32.07 -11.27
C SER A 332 6.11 -31.47 -9.89
N ALA A 333 5.01 -30.76 -9.72
CA ALA A 333 4.63 -30.21 -8.43
C ALA A 333 4.30 -31.34 -7.43
N SER A 334 4.85 -31.24 -6.23
CA SER A 334 4.62 -32.19 -5.15
C SER A 334 4.42 -31.42 -3.84
N GLY A 335 3.34 -31.70 -3.13
CA GLY A 335 2.96 -30.99 -1.90
C GLY A 335 2.17 -29.70 -2.16
N ALA A 336 1.88 -29.36 -3.42
CA ALA A 336 1.01 -28.27 -3.85
C ALA A 336 0.24 -28.69 -5.11
N PRO A 337 -0.88 -28.00 -5.43
CA PRO A 337 -1.51 -28.12 -6.74
C PRO A 337 -0.56 -27.75 -7.88
N GLU A 338 -0.82 -28.28 -9.06
CA GLU A 338 -0.05 -27.93 -10.26
C GLU A 338 -0.19 -26.44 -10.57
N PRO A 339 0.91 -25.70 -10.84
CA PRO A 339 0.85 -24.26 -11.05
C PRO A 339 0.24 -23.90 -12.41
N THR A 340 -0.38 -22.75 -12.48
CA THR A 340 -0.61 -22.09 -13.76
C THR A 340 0.70 -21.50 -14.26
N VAL A 341 1.08 -21.80 -15.51
CA VAL A 341 2.34 -21.35 -16.12
C VAL A 341 2.06 -20.23 -17.13
N ALA A 342 2.68 -19.07 -16.94
CA ALA A 342 2.63 -17.94 -17.87
C ALA A 342 4.07 -17.47 -18.15
N GLY A 343 4.66 -17.95 -19.23
CA GLY A 343 6.05 -17.69 -19.56
C GLY A 343 7.01 -18.23 -18.47
N LYS A 344 7.69 -17.35 -17.77
CA LYS A 344 8.60 -17.69 -16.66
C LYS A 344 7.95 -17.63 -15.28
N VAL A 345 6.65 -17.32 -15.24
CA VAL A 345 5.91 -17.17 -13.99
C VAL A 345 5.06 -18.42 -13.72
N LEU A 346 5.28 -19.03 -12.56
CA LEU A 346 4.51 -20.14 -12.02
C LEU A 346 3.61 -19.62 -10.90
N THR A 347 2.31 -19.88 -10.98
CA THR A 347 1.35 -19.47 -9.96
C THR A 347 0.74 -20.69 -9.28
N PHE A 348 1.08 -20.92 -8.03
CA PHE A 348 0.51 -21.95 -7.17
C PHE A 348 -0.61 -21.32 -6.33
N LYS A 349 -1.84 -21.79 -6.48
CA LYS A 349 -3.02 -21.26 -5.78
C LYS A 349 -3.50 -22.20 -4.70
N ASP A 350 -4.36 -21.65 -3.85
CA ASP A 350 -5.13 -22.40 -2.83
C ASP A 350 -4.26 -23.20 -1.86
N LEU A 351 -3.10 -22.64 -1.48
CA LEU A 351 -2.22 -23.26 -0.50
C LEU A 351 -2.74 -22.96 0.91
N GLU A 352 -3.35 -23.94 1.56
CA GLU A 352 -3.82 -23.81 2.94
C GLU A 352 -2.66 -23.86 3.92
N LEU A 353 -2.42 -22.77 4.65
CA LEU A 353 -1.44 -22.68 5.70
C LEU A 353 -2.12 -22.80 7.06
N PRO A 354 -1.78 -23.79 7.88
CA PRO A 354 -2.30 -23.87 9.24
C PRO A 354 -1.79 -22.68 10.07
N ALA A 355 -2.54 -22.35 11.11
CA ALA A 355 -2.11 -21.36 12.10
C ALA A 355 -0.77 -21.80 12.71
N ASN A 356 0.17 -20.87 12.86
CA ASN A 356 1.53 -21.08 13.34
C ASN A 356 2.24 -22.29 12.66
N GLY A 357 1.96 -22.51 11.39
CA GLY A 357 2.42 -23.67 10.65
C GLY A 357 3.17 -23.33 9.38
N SER A 358 3.67 -24.36 8.70
CA SER A 358 4.29 -24.21 7.40
C SER A 358 3.83 -25.29 6.43
N VAL A 359 3.80 -24.93 5.16
CA VAL A 359 3.58 -25.85 4.04
C VAL A 359 4.87 -25.91 3.24
N LYS A 360 5.26 -27.12 2.89
CA LYS A 360 6.42 -27.37 2.03
C LYS A 360 5.94 -28.03 0.77
N PHE A 361 6.38 -27.51 -0.35
CA PHE A 361 6.16 -28.14 -1.65
C PHE A 361 7.40 -28.03 -2.52
N SER A 362 7.46 -28.80 -3.58
CA SER A 362 8.56 -28.78 -4.52
C SER A 362 8.08 -28.91 -5.95
N PHE A 363 8.94 -28.51 -6.88
CA PHE A 363 8.74 -28.71 -8.31
C PHE A 363 10.10 -28.83 -9.03
N LEU A 364 10.07 -29.31 -10.26
CA LEU A 364 11.28 -29.47 -11.06
C LEU A 364 11.41 -28.34 -12.10
N ILE A 365 12.64 -27.92 -12.33
CA ILE A 365 13.04 -27.04 -13.42
C ILE A 365 14.19 -27.66 -14.20
N THR A 366 14.36 -27.28 -15.46
CA THR A 366 15.58 -27.45 -16.23
C THR A 366 16.27 -26.12 -16.41
N GLY A 367 17.60 -26.10 -16.49
CA GLY A 367 18.36 -24.85 -16.65
C GLY A 367 19.24 -24.49 -15.44
N SER A 368 20.05 -23.43 -15.56
CA SER A 368 21.07 -23.03 -14.56
C SER A 368 20.57 -22.09 -13.46
N ALA A 369 19.33 -22.06 -13.13
CA ALA A 369 18.61 -20.96 -12.60
C ALA A 369 18.62 -20.68 -11.11
N ALA A 370 18.54 -19.40 -10.78
CA ALA A 370 17.95 -18.89 -9.55
C ALA A 370 16.42 -18.78 -9.71
N VAL A 371 15.67 -19.22 -8.70
CA VAL A 371 14.21 -19.02 -8.62
C VAL A 371 13.95 -18.01 -7.52
N THR A 372 13.22 -16.95 -7.83
CA THR A 372 12.77 -15.98 -6.84
C THR A 372 11.31 -16.26 -6.50
N PRO A 373 11.01 -16.74 -5.30
CA PRO A 373 9.63 -16.89 -4.86
C PRO A 373 9.09 -15.56 -4.37
N LEU A 374 7.87 -15.27 -4.73
CA LEU A 374 7.08 -14.19 -4.16
C LEU A 374 5.79 -14.80 -3.63
N VAL A 375 5.51 -14.60 -2.34
CA VAL A 375 4.18 -14.89 -1.82
C VAL A 375 3.28 -13.73 -2.21
N LYS A 376 2.28 -14.02 -3.02
CA LYS A 376 1.20 -13.09 -3.27
C LYS A 376 0.06 -13.47 -2.34
N ILE A 377 -0.20 -12.60 -1.41
CA ILE A 377 -1.32 -12.70 -0.48
C ILE A 377 -2.58 -12.22 -1.16
#